data_5b92379d85bf00cd6878c72c817a6322
#
_entry.id   5b92379d85bf00cd6878c72c817a6322
#
_cell.length_a   1.000
_cell.length_b   1.000
_cell.length_c   1.000
_cell.angle_alpha   90.00
_cell.angle_beta   90.00
_cell.angle_gamma   90.00
#
_symmetry.space_group_name_H-M   'P 1'
#
loop_
_entity.id
_entity.type
_entity.pdbx_description
1 polymer ?
#
loop_
_entity_poly.entity_id
_entity_poly.type
_entity_poly.pdbx_seq_one_letter_code
_entity_poly.pdbx_strand_id
1 'polypeptide(L)'
;LSEAFNQIKSSFEKTAEFSGFFNKFSDALKGAVKGFVHSLAVDFSAYDPNNYAKSLRIYAKEGDSVRSFEEFGTGEQQVLLMAFVKAYMEIFTSENFVLIIEEPEAHLHPLAQKWLKEYIVDMCSNGIQVVISTHSTDFIDAEYLEGLVRVYKEGGTTKAIQLSKKDLYDFCVASGVPKEKTSPESITDFYATKLFPDQLKGMFAETIILVEGETEFFTIPTFLKRIGFSMAEHGVEIINCRGKKSIPLFWRLFRAYGYNCYFIFDGDAKTDENNLIFNGVIDSTQWEIEADKCVVKSNYAYFGVDF
;
A
#
# COMPACT_ATOMS: atom_id res chain seq x y z
N LEU A 1 36.67 27.48 26.84
CA LEU A 1 35.33 27.29 26.26
C LEU A 1 35.21 25.89 25.62
N SER A 2 36.13 25.48 24.75
CA SER A 2 36.14 24.19 24.07
C SER A 2 36.19 23.00 25.06
N GLU A 3 37.02 23.08 26.11
CA GLU A 3 37.09 22.03 27.13
C GLU A 3 35.81 21.90 27.96
N ALA A 4 35.20 23.00 28.37
CA ALA A 4 33.92 23.01 29.06
C ALA A 4 32.80 22.41 28.21
N PHE A 5 32.84 22.67 26.91
CA PHE A 5 31.89 22.14 25.96
C PHE A 5 32.04 20.62 25.76
N ASN A 6 33.27 20.16 25.66
CA ASN A 6 33.57 18.71 25.59
C ASN A 6 33.18 17.97 26.88
N GLN A 7 33.29 18.60 28.04
CA GLN A 7 32.81 18.04 29.31
C GLN A 7 31.28 17.91 29.34
N ILE A 8 30.54 18.93 28.87
CA ILE A 8 29.07 18.90 28.80
C ILE A 8 28.61 17.81 27.82
N LYS A 9 29.22 17.74 26.65
CA LYS A 9 28.98 16.71 25.64
C LYS A 9 29.20 15.31 26.24
N SER A 10 30.35 15.08 26.83
CA SER A 10 30.69 13.80 27.44
C SER A 10 29.79 13.43 28.62
N SER A 11 29.28 14.40 29.37
CA SER A 11 28.34 14.17 30.46
C SER A 11 26.96 13.82 29.91
N PHE A 12 26.50 14.46 28.86
CA PHE A 12 25.25 14.17 28.18
C PHE A 12 25.24 12.79 27.54
N GLU A 13 26.29 12.44 26.80
CA GLU A 13 26.46 11.14 26.13
C GLU A 13 26.50 9.96 27.14
N LYS A 14 26.86 10.21 28.37
CA LYS A 14 26.94 9.19 29.45
C LYS A 14 25.64 9.01 30.23
N THR A 15 24.62 9.84 30.02
CA THR A 15 23.31 9.60 30.65
C THR A 15 22.72 8.27 30.17
N ALA A 16 22.09 7.53 31.05
CA ALA A 16 21.53 6.21 30.75
C ALA A 16 20.45 6.31 29.67
N GLU A 17 19.64 7.35 29.74
CA GLU A 17 18.57 7.64 28.78
C GLU A 17 19.14 7.92 27.40
N PHE A 18 20.15 8.77 27.29
CA PHE A 18 20.74 9.11 25.99
C PHE A 18 21.51 7.92 25.40
N SER A 19 22.32 7.23 26.18
CA SER A 19 23.08 6.06 25.70
C SER A 19 22.14 4.93 25.28
N GLY A 20 21.07 4.69 26.02
CA GLY A 20 20.04 3.72 25.71
C GLY A 20 19.34 4.05 24.38
N PHE A 21 18.90 5.30 24.20
CA PHE A 21 18.30 5.79 22.97
C PHE A 21 19.24 5.67 21.78
N PHE A 22 20.49 6.13 21.94
CA PHE A 22 21.46 6.17 20.87
C PHE A 22 21.85 4.78 20.36
N ASN A 23 21.97 3.82 21.27
CA ASN A 23 22.22 2.42 20.93
C ASN A 23 21.04 1.83 20.12
N LYS A 24 19.82 1.99 20.58
CA LYS A 24 18.63 1.52 19.86
C LYS A 24 18.45 2.18 18.50
N PHE A 25 18.73 3.47 18.40
CA PHE A 25 18.71 4.20 17.14
C PHE A 25 19.77 3.66 16.16
N SER A 26 21.00 3.44 16.65
CA SER A 26 22.09 2.85 15.86
C SER A 26 21.75 1.42 15.40
N ASP A 27 21.15 0.62 16.26
CA ASP A 27 20.78 -0.77 15.93
C ASP A 27 19.59 -0.81 14.96
N ALA A 28 18.61 0.08 15.11
CA ALA A 28 17.52 0.25 14.17
C ALA A 28 18.03 0.62 12.76
N LEU A 29 19.00 1.53 12.67
CA LEU A 29 19.64 1.90 11.40
C LEU A 29 20.40 0.75 10.76
N LYS A 30 21.18 -0.03 11.53
CA LYS A 30 21.92 -1.19 11.00
C LYS A 30 20.98 -2.27 10.48
N GLY A 31 19.80 -2.43 11.10
CA GLY A 31 18.75 -3.33 10.62
C GLY A 31 18.03 -2.83 9.38
N ALA A 32 17.96 -1.51 9.22
CA ALA A 32 17.17 -0.83 8.20
C ALA A 32 17.74 -0.91 6.78
N VAL A 33 19.06 -0.82 6.65
CA VAL A 33 19.72 -0.77 5.34
C VAL A 33 20.94 -1.69 5.35
N LYS A 34 20.86 -2.79 4.61
CA LYS A 34 22.03 -3.60 4.28
C LYS A 34 23.02 -2.73 3.50
N GLY A 35 24.07 -2.28 4.15
CA GLY A 35 25.09 -1.40 3.55
C GLY A 35 25.17 0.01 4.15
N PHE A 36 24.31 0.36 5.10
CA PHE A 36 24.48 1.58 5.87
C PHE A 36 25.64 1.38 6.88
N VAL A 37 26.85 1.70 6.45
CA VAL A 37 28.10 1.42 7.21
C VAL A 37 28.45 2.59 8.12
N HIS A 38 27.53 3.53 8.33
CA HIS A 38 27.80 4.72 9.10
C HIS A 38 27.59 4.49 10.61
N SER A 39 28.53 4.89 11.42
CA SER A 39 28.30 5.10 12.84
C SER A 39 27.70 6.49 13.05
N LEU A 40 26.70 6.57 13.91
CA LEU A 40 26.11 7.88 14.26
C LEU A 40 27.00 8.59 15.29
N ALA A 41 27.02 9.89 15.22
CA ALA A 41 27.57 10.75 16.25
C ALA A 41 26.65 11.94 16.47
N VAL A 42 26.61 12.41 17.70
CA VAL A 42 25.91 13.65 18.05
C VAL A 42 26.95 14.72 18.26
N ASP A 43 26.70 15.89 17.70
CA ASP A 43 27.52 17.07 17.94
C ASP A 43 26.64 18.32 18.11
N PHE A 44 27.22 19.36 18.69
CA PHE A 44 26.59 20.65 18.89
C PHE A 44 27.17 21.63 17.87
N SER A 45 26.42 21.98 16.85
CA SER A 45 26.93 22.76 15.69
C SER A 45 27.08 24.25 15.94
N ALA A 46 26.44 24.80 16.97
CA ALA A 46 26.55 26.22 17.34
C ALA A 46 26.27 26.40 18.83
N TYR A 47 27.05 27.27 19.46
CA TYR A 47 26.86 27.63 20.84
C TYR A 47 25.77 28.69 20.97
N ASP A 48 24.55 28.28 21.33
CA ASP A 48 23.52 29.17 21.86
C ASP A 48 23.10 28.65 23.23
N PRO A 49 23.48 29.31 24.33
CA PRO A 49 23.16 28.85 25.68
C PRO A 49 21.65 28.77 25.97
N ASN A 50 20.84 29.53 25.20
CA ASN A 50 19.39 29.60 25.39
C ASN A 50 18.61 28.59 24.53
N ASN A 51 19.28 27.89 23.59
CA ASN A 51 18.65 27.00 22.62
C ASN A 51 19.41 25.69 22.43
N TYR A 52 19.76 25.02 23.50
CA TYR A 52 20.47 23.73 23.46
C TYR A 52 19.84 22.70 22.53
N ALA A 53 18.53 22.53 22.57
CA ALA A 53 17.82 21.57 21.74
C ALA A 53 17.92 21.88 20.22
N LYS A 54 18.10 23.13 19.86
CA LYS A 54 18.29 23.54 18.45
C LYS A 54 19.71 23.39 17.95
N SER A 55 20.68 23.24 18.88
CA SER A 55 22.09 23.05 18.56
C SER A 55 22.47 21.57 18.39
N LEU A 56 21.59 20.66 18.83
CA LEU A 56 21.84 19.22 18.72
C LEU A 56 21.70 18.80 17.25
N ARG A 57 22.75 18.22 16.71
CA ARG A 57 22.76 17.68 15.34
C ARG A 57 23.20 16.23 15.33
N ILE A 58 22.57 15.47 14.44
CA ILE A 58 22.92 14.07 14.20
C ILE A 58 23.86 14.04 12.99
N TYR A 59 24.99 13.36 13.16
CA TYR A 59 25.96 13.14 12.10
C TYR A 59 26.16 11.64 11.88
N ALA A 60 26.34 11.25 10.64
CA ALA A 60 26.84 9.93 10.32
C ALA A 60 28.36 9.97 10.13
N LYS A 61 29.06 8.97 10.67
CA LYS A 61 30.49 8.79 10.51
C LYS A 61 30.78 7.58 9.63
N GLU A 62 31.60 7.81 8.61
CA GLU A 62 32.15 6.78 7.75
C GLU A 62 33.68 6.90 7.77
N GLY A 63 34.37 6.09 8.59
CA GLY A 63 35.78 6.28 8.88
C GLY A 63 36.04 7.65 9.51
N ASP A 64 36.90 8.43 8.88
CA ASP A 64 37.22 9.82 9.31
C ASP A 64 36.28 10.88 8.72
N SER A 65 35.40 10.50 7.81
CA SER A 65 34.42 11.38 7.20
C SER A 65 33.20 11.55 8.08
N VAL A 66 32.72 12.77 8.24
CA VAL A 66 31.52 13.14 8.99
C VAL A 66 30.56 13.81 8.03
N ARG A 67 29.34 13.25 7.90
CA ARG A 67 28.28 13.82 7.05
C ARG A 67 27.11 14.30 7.90
N SER A 68 26.65 15.51 7.66
CA SER A 68 25.45 16.02 8.32
C SER A 68 24.19 15.38 7.75
N PHE A 69 23.08 15.46 8.49
CA PHE A 69 21.78 14.91 8.05
C PHE A 69 21.32 15.53 6.71
N GLU A 70 21.62 16.79 6.50
CA GLU A 70 21.25 17.53 5.29
C GLU A 70 22.04 17.08 4.04
N GLU A 71 23.17 16.41 4.23
CA GLU A 71 24.00 15.88 3.12
C GLU A 71 23.57 14.48 2.64
N PHE A 72 22.61 13.88 3.33
CA PHE A 72 22.01 12.60 2.89
C PHE A 72 21.01 12.83 1.77
N GLY A 73 20.86 11.83 0.91
CA GLY A 73 19.76 11.80 -0.05
C GLY A 73 18.41 11.71 0.67
N THR A 74 17.34 12.20 0.04
CA THR A 74 15.99 12.25 0.64
C THR A 74 15.50 10.90 1.16
N GLY A 75 15.79 9.81 0.45
CA GLY A 75 15.45 8.46 0.90
C GLY A 75 16.22 8.03 2.14
N GLU A 76 17.52 8.37 2.25
CA GLU A 76 18.31 8.09 3.45
C GLU A 76 17.82 8.90 4.66
N GLN A 77 17.45 10.17 4.45
CA GLN A 77 16.86 11.02 5.48
C GLN A 77 15.56 10.43 6.02
N GLN A 78 14.73 9.87 5.16
CA GLN A 78 13.47 9.24 5.52
C GLN A 78 13.68 8.00 6.39
N VAL A 79 14.62 7.14 6.02
CA VAL A 79 15.01 5.96 6.82
C VAL A 79 15.57 6.36 8.19
N LEU A 80 16.44 7.38 8.22
CA LEU A 80 16.97 7.93 9.45
C LEU A 80 15.87 8.45 10.39
N LEU A 81 14.91 9.20 9.82
CA LEU A 81 13.77 9.72 10.57
C LEU A 81 12.92 8.59 11.16
N MET A 82 12.62 7.57 10.38
CA MET A 82 11.82 6.42 10.85
C MET A 82 12.52 5.63 11.94
N ALA A 83 13.83 5.41 11.80
CA ALA A 83 14.64 4.76 12.85
C ALA A 83 14.69 5.60 14.15
N PHE A 84 14.77 6.93 14.00
CA PHE A 84 14.70 7.84 15.14
C PHE A 84 13.34 7.76 15.86
N VAL A 85 12.24 7.81 15.09
CA VAL A 85 10.88 7.73 15.64
C VAL A 85 10.70 6.42 16.40
N LYS A 86 11.11 5.28 15.84
CA LYS A 86 11.02 3.98 16.52
C LYS A 86 11.80 3.98 17.85
N ALA A 87 13.07 4.40 17.82
CA ALA A 87 13.89 4.44 19.01
C ALA A 87 13.31 5.39 20.08
N TYR A 88 12.77 6.54 19.66
CA TYR A 88 12.10 7.47 20.57
C TYR A 88 10.88 6.84 21.24
N MET A 89 10.06 6.17 20.45
CA MET A 89 8.83 5.52 20.94
C MET A 89 9.15 4.40 21.93
N GLU A 90 10.14 3.56 21.65
CA GLU A 90 10.54 2.45 22.53
C GLU A 90 11.07 2.89 23.90
N ILE A 91 11.56 4.12 24.02
CA ILE A 91 12.17 4.61 25.26
C ILE A 91 11.28 5.57 26.03
N PHE A 92 10.62 6.49 25.31
CA PHE A 92 9.99 7.64 25.95
C PHE A 92 8.47 7.56 25.99
N THR A 93 7.84 6.59 25.30
CA THR A 93 6.38 6.50 25.31
C THR A 93 5.91 5.24 26.06
N SER A 94 5.21 5.45 27.16
CA SER A 94 4.42 4.43 27.86
C SER A 94 2.92 4.48 27.49
N GLU A 95 2.54 5.39 26.60
CA GLU A 95 1.15 5.69 26.24
C GLU A 95 0.85 5.33 24.80
N ASN A 96 -0.45 5.24 24.47
CA ASN A 96 -0.94 5.00 23.11
C ASN A 96 -0.47 6.12 22.18
N PHE A 97 0.31 5.77 21.18
CA PHE A 97 0.87 6.70 20.21
C PHE A 97 0.27 6.42 18.83
N VAL A 98 -0.06 7.49 18.11
CA VAL A 98 -0.51 7.41 16.72
C VAL A 98 0.52 8.09 15.84
N LEU A 99 1.10 7.32 14.91
CA LEU A 99 2.03 7.80 13.91
C LEU A 99 1.30 8.02 12.59
N ILE A 100 1.35 9.24 12.06
CA ILE A 100 0.76 9.57 10.76
C ILE A 100 1.90 9.87 9.80
N ILE A 101 1.94 9.14 8.66
CA ILE A 101 2.99 9.28 7.66
C ILE A 101 2.32 9.54 6.30
N GLU A 102 2.77 10.56 5.62
CA GLU A 102 2.33 10.89 4.27
C GLU A 102 3.37 10.40 3.26
N GLU A 103 2.91 9.61 2.28
CA GLU A 103 3.71 9.07 1.17
C GLU A 103 5.07 8.51 1.60
N PRO A 104 5.11 7.49 2.50
CA PRO A 104 6.37 6.97 3.01
C PRO A 104 7.28 6.37 1.94
N GLU A 105 6.75 6.06 0.77
CA GLU A 105 7.48 5.56 -0.40
C GLU A 105 8.22 6.65 -1.19
N ALA A 106 7.91 7.91 -0.97
CA ALA A 106 8.49 9.00 -1.74
C ALA A 106 10.02 8.96 -1.70
N HIS A 107 10.65 9.03 -2.87
CA HIS A 107 12.11 9.00 -3.05
C HIS A 107 12.83 7.73 -2.58
N LEU A 108 12.11 6.66 -2.20
CA LEU A 108 12.70 5.39 -1.82
C LEU A 108 12.87 4.45 -3.02
N HIS A 109 14.02 3.77 -3.07
CA HIS A 109 14.22 2.65 -3.97
C HIS A 109 13.23 1.50 -3.63
N PRO A 110 12.72 0.73 -4.61
CA PRO A 110 11.72 -0.33 -4.37
C PRO A 110 12.06 -1.32 -3.25
N LEU A 111 13.34 -1.68 -3.09
CA LEU A 111 13.75 -2.53 -1.96
C LEU A 111 13.63 -1.82 -0.60
N ALA A 112 13.87 -0.51 -0.57
CA ALA A 112 13.70 0.28 0.65
C ALA A 112 12.22 0.46 1.01
N GLN A 113 11.31 0.54 0.03
CA GLN A 113 9.86 0.56 0.26
C GLN A 113 9.39 -0.72 0.95
N LYS A 114 9.84 -1.89 0.47
CA LYS A 114 9.52 -3.19 1.11
C LYS A 114 10.02 -3.28 2.53
N TRP A 115 11.28 -2.88 2.74
CA TRP A 115 11.83 -2.81 4.10
C TRP A 115 11.02 -1.88 5.00
N LEU A 116 10.65 -0.69 4.50
CA LEU A 116 9.87 0.29 5.27
C LEU A 116 8.49 -0.27 5.62
N LYS A 117 7.83 -1.00 4.71
CA LYS A 117 6.58 -1.70 5.00
C LYS A 117 6.74 -2.70 6.16
N GLU A 118 7.75 -3.57 6.08
CA GLU A 118 8.03 -4.56 7.14
C GLU A 118 8.29 -3.87 8.48
N TYR A 119 9.00 -2.76 8.46
CA TYR A 119 9.30 -1.95 9.63
C TYR A 119 8.04 -1.32 10.25
N ILE A 120 7.12 -0.81 9.44
CA ILE A 120 5.84 -0.27 9.89
C ILE A 120 4.97 -1.38 10.49
N VAL A 121 4.92 -2.56 9.86
CA VAL A 121 4.19 -3.72 10.38
C VAL A 121 4.75 -4.15 11.75
N ASP A 122 6.07 -4.15 11.91
CA ASP A 122 6.72 -4.43 13.21
C ASP A 122 6.31 -3.40 14.28
N MET A 123 6.28 -2.11 13.93
CA MET A 123 5.79 -1.07 14.84
C MET A 123 4.34 -1.30 15.27
N CYS A 124 3.47 -1.65 14.32
CA CYS A 124 2.07 -1.97 14.62
C CYS A 124 1.95 -3.18 15.55
N SER A 125 2.77 -4.21 15.34
CA SER A 125 2.82 -5.41 16.19
C SER A 125 3.26 -5.10 17.62
N ASN A 126 4.01 -4.03 17.81
CA ASN A 126 4.44 -3.52 19.12
C ASN A 126 3.44 -2.49 19.74
N GLY A 127 2.23 -2.41 19.19
CA GLY A 127 1.13 -1.61 19.76
C GLY A 127 1.07 -0.16 19.30
N ILE A 128 1.85 0.22 18.29
CA ILE A 128 1.81 1.56 17.71
C ILE A 128 0.70 1.62 16.67
N GLN A 129 -0.19 2.58 16.77
CA GLN A 129 -1.13 2.89 15.69
C GLN A 129 -0.42 3.66 14.58
N VAL A 130 -0.47 3.15 13.34
CA VAL A 130 0.12 3.83 12.18
C VAL A 130 -0.96 4.10 11.14
N VAL A 131 -1.01 5.35 10.67
CA VAL A 131 -1.86 5.78 9.56
C VAL A 131 -0.96 6.27 8.44
N ILE A 132 -1.10 5.68 7.24
CA ILE A 132 -0.31 6.03 6.07
C ILE A 132 -1.21 6.49 4.93
N SER A 133 -0.85 7.59 4.25
CA SER A 133 -1.33 7.86 2.90
C SER A 133 -0.27 7.36 1.91
N THR A 134 -0.69 6.64 0.86
CA THR A 134 0.24 6.05 -0.10
C THR A 134 -0.37 5.97 -1.50
N HIS A 135 0.49 6.05 -2.53
CA HIS A 135 0.19 5.74 -3.92
C HIS A 135 0.92 4.46 -4.40
N SER A 136 1.54 3.71 -3.50
CA SER A 136 2.28 2.48 -3.82
C SER A 136 1.51 1.22 -3.43
N THR A 137 1.42 0.26 -4.36
CA THR A 137 0.86 -1.07 -4.09
C THR A 137 1.67 -1.85 -3.05
N ASP A 138 2.93 -1.50 -2.83
CA ASP A 138 3.78 -2.17 -1.84
C ASP A 138 3.29 -1.94 -0.41
N PHE A 139 2.57 -0.83 -0.14
CA PHE A 139 1.97 -0.55 1.17
C PHE A 139 0.56 -1.10 1.35
N ILE A 140 -0.08 -1.61 0.29
CA ILE A 140 -1.36 -2.31 0.42
C ILE A 140 -1.09 -3.77 0.77
N ASP A 141 -1.68 -4.22 1.87
CA ASP A 141 -1.57 -5.60 2.30
C ASP A 141 -2.94 -6.29 2.26
N ALA A 142 -3.03 -7.36 1.48
CA ALA A 142 -4.26 -8.13 1.34
C ALA A 142 -4.66 -8.88 2.62
N GLU A 143 -3.71 -9.10 3.55
CA GLU A 143 -4.01 -9.68 4.87
C GLU A 143 -4.72 -8.67 5.79
N TYR A 144 -4.53 -7.36 5.54
CA TYR A 144 -5.06 -6.27 6.37
C TYR A 144 -6.05 -5.38 5.61
N LEU A 145 -6.91 -5.97 4.77
CA LEU A 145 -7.92 -5.22 4.00
C LEU A 145 -8.83 -4.34 4.89
N GLU A 146 -9.07 -4.73 6.14
CA GLU A 146 -9.82 -3.93 7.10
C GLU A 146 -9.12 -2.61 7.49
N GLY A 147 -7.80 -2.53 7.30
CA GLY A 147 -7.01 -1.32 7.48
C GLY A 147 -7.01 -0.40 6.26
N LEU A 148 -7.52 -0.87 5.11
CA LEU A 148 -7.54 -0.08 3.89
C LEU A 148 -8.70 0.92 3.88
N VAL A 149 -8.35 2.19 3.71
CA VAL A 149 -9.33 3.29 3.56
C VAL A 149 -9.19 3.87 2.16
N ARG A 150 -10.22 3.70 1.33
CA ARG A 150 -10.30 4.39 0.04
C ARG A 150 -10.82 5.79 0.25
N VAL A 151 -10.05 6.79 -0.19
CA VAL A 151 -10.47 8.20 -0.18
C VAL A 151 -10.70 8.65 -1.62
N TYR A 152 -11.84 9.25 -1.92
CA TYR A 152 -12.19 9.69 -3.27
C TYR A 152 -13.07 10.94 -3.24
N LYS A 153 -13.20 11.62 -4.40
CA LYS A 153 -14.09 12.77 -4.55
C LYS A 153 -15.37 12.39 -5.29
N GLU A 154 -16.50 12.82 -4.76
CA GLU A 154 -17.79 12.69 -5.41
C GLU A 154 -18.56 13.99 -5.27
N GLY A 155 -18.96 14.60 -6.40
CA GLY A 155 -19.70 15.86 -6.40
C GLY A 155 -18.95 17.01 -5.70
N GLY A 156 -17.61 17.03 -5.75
CA GLY A 156 -16.77 18.04 -5.09
C GLY A 156 -16.52 17.78 -3.60
N THR A 157 -17.14 16.75 -3.02
CA THR A 157 -16.96 16.36 -1.61
C THR A 157 -16.02 15.17 -1.49
N THR A 158 -15.11 15.21 -0.51
CA THR A 158 -14.26 14.07 -0.18
C THR A 158 -15.05 13.04 0.61
N LYS A 159 -14.99 11.80 0.17
CA LYS A 159 -15.59 10.63 0.83
C LYS A 159 -14.53 9.60 1.14
N ALA A 160 -14.80 8.76 2.13
CA ALA A 160 -13.96 7.65 2.53
C ALA A 160 -14.80 6.38 2.67
N ILE A 161 -14.25 5.25 2.24
CA ILE A 161 -14.82 3.91 2.43
C ILE A 161 -13.77 3.06 3.11
N GLN A 162 -14.13 2.47 4.23
CA GLN A 162 -13.41 1.42 4.93
C GLN A 162 -14.35 0.25 5.14
N LEU A 163 -13.87 -0.96 4.96
CA LEU A 163 -14.66 -2.19 5.14
C LEU A 163 -14.11 -2.98 6.31
N SER A 164 -14.97 -3.36 7.24
CA SER A 164 -14.65 -4.43 8.18
C SER A 164 -14.67 -5.80 7.46
N LYS A 165 -14.07 -6.82 8.08
CA LYS A 165 -14.18 -8.21 7.59
C LYS A 165 -15.64 -8.62 7.38
N LYS A 166 -16.52 -8.16 8.28
CA LYS A 166 -17.94 -8.42 8.20
C LYS A 166 -18.62 -7.72 7.01
N ASP A 167 -18.29 -6.45 6.74
CA ASP A 167 -18.87 -5.72 5.60
C ASP A 167 -18.50 -6.36 4.28
N LEU A 168 -17.22 -6.76 4.12
CA LEU A 168 -16.75 -7.47 2.93
C LEU A 168 -17.45 -8.84 2.80
N TYR A 169 -17.59 -9.59 3.89
CA TYR A 169 -18.30 -10.84 3.93
C TYR A 169 -19.77 -10.67 3.53
N ASP A 170 -20.49 -9.72 4.14
CA ASP A 170 -21.90 -9.48 3.87
C ASP A 170 -22.10 -9.09 2.39
N PHE A 171 -21.21 -8.26 1.82
CA PHE A 171 -21.23 -7.92 0.40
C PHE A 171 -20.99 -9.15 -0.49
N CYS A 172 -20.01 -9.99 -0.16
CA CYS A 172 -19.71 -11.21 -0.90
C CYS A 172 -20.89 -12.19 -0.90
N VAL A 173 -21.51 -12.40 0.26
CA VAL A 173 -22.69 -13.26 0.39
C VAL A 173 -23.89 -12.71 -0.39
N ALA A 174 -24.16 -11.41 -0.28
CA ALA A 174 -25.21 -10.75 -1.07
C ALA A 174 -24.97 -10.84 -2.57
N SER A 175 -23.70 -10.98 -2.98
CA SER A 175 -23.27 -11.15 -4.38
C SER A 175 -23.04 -12.61 -4.78
N GLY A 176 -23.67 -13.57 -4.12
CA GLY A 176 -23.75 -14.97 -4.54
C GLY A 176 -22.67 -15.91 -3.98
N VAL A 177 -21.87 -15.49 -3.00
CA VAL A 177 -20.97 -16.43 -2.29
C VAL A 177 -21.80 -17.28 -1.32
N PRO A 178 -21.66 -18.64 -1.34
CA PRO A 178 -22.43 -19.51 -0.45
C PRO A 178 -22.11 -19.25 1.02
N LYS A 179 -23.13 -18.89 1.78
CA LYS A 179 -23.00 -18.52 3.19
C LYS A 179 -22.46 -19.67 4.06
N GLU A 180 -22.83 -20.91 3.73
CA GLU A 180 -22.47 -22.09 4.49
C GLU A 180 -21.00 -22.49 4.37
N LYS A 181 -20.29 -21.92 3.38
CA LYS A 181 -18.89 -22.26 3.07
C LYS A 181 -17.91 -21.16 3.42
N THR A 182 -18.38 -20.07 4.01
CA THR A 182 -17.58 -18.86 4.20
C THR A 182 -17.83 -18.23 5.57
N SER A 183 -16.81 -17.56 6.08
CA SER A 183 -16.89 -16.68 7.25
C SER A 183 -16.19 -15.35 6.94
N PRO A 184 -16.35 -14.31 7.76
CA PRO A 184 -15.61 -13.06 7.58
C PRO A 184 -14.08 -13.26 7.50
N GLU A 185 -13.53 -14.14 8.34
CA GLU A 185 -12.10 -14.47 8.38
C GLU A 185 -11.68 -15.20 7.10
N SER A 186 -12.42 -16.26 6.72
CA SER A 186 -12.07 -17.05 5.54
C SER A 186 -12.11 -16.28 4.24
N ILE A 187 -12.94 -15.24 4.12
CA ILE A 187 -12.99 -14.37 2.95
C ILE A 187 -11.73 -13.49 2.88
N THR A 188 -11.32 -12.87 4.00
CA THR A 188 -10.09 -12.07 4.04
C THR A 188 -8.87 -12.92 3.75
N ASP A 189 -8.74 -14.08 4.38
CA ASP A 189 -7.63 -15.01 4.13
C ASP A 189 -7.59 -15.47 2.67
N PHE A 190 -8.76 -15.67 2.06
CA PHE A 190 -8.85 -16.05 0.64
C PHE A 190 -8.34 -14.91 -0.25
N TYR A 191 -8.72 -13.66 0.01
CA TYR A 191 -8.19 -12.51 -0.74
C TYR A 191 -6.68 -12.37 -0.56
N ALA A 192 -6.15 -12.58 0.63
CA ALA A 192 -4.71 -12.56 0.89
C ALA A 192 -3.93 -13.53 -0.01
N THR A 193 -4.52 -14.69 -0.34
CA THR A 193 -3.89 -15.68 -1.24
C THR A 193 -4.07 -15.40 -2.73
N LYS A 194 -4.94 -14.46 -3.13
CA LYS A 194 -5.33 -14.23 -4.53
C LYS A 194 -4.95 -12.85 -5.07
N LEU A 195 -4.74 -11.89 -4.19
CA LEU A 195 -4.34 -10.54 -4.58
C LEU A 195 -2.82 -10.45 -4.72
N PHE A 196 -2.39 -10.12 -5.92
CA PHE A 196 -1.00 -9.83 -6.22
C PHE A 196 -0.85 -8.32 -6.49
N PRO A 197 0.38 -7.77 -6.47
CA PRO A 197 0.60 -6.34 -6.71
C PRO A 197 -0.05 -5.81 -7.98
N ASP A 198 -0.13 -6.63 -9.05
CA ASP A 198 -0.74 -6.22 -10.31
C ASP A 198 -2.26 -6.00 -10.19
N GLN A 199 -2.97 -6.82 -9.40
CA GLN A 199 -4.39 -6.61 -9.15
C GLN A 199 -4.63 -5.43 -8.20
N LEU A 200 -3.72 -5.20 -7.26
CA LEU A 200 -3.83 -4.09 -6.31
C LEU A 200 -3.71 -2.70 -6.97
N LYS A 201 -3.16 -2.60 -8.18
CA LYS A 201 -3.15 -1.36 -8.98
C LYS A 201 -4.55 -0.78 -9.18
N GLY A 202 -5.56 -1.64 -9.26
CA GLY A 202 -6.96 -1.21 -9.35
C GLY A 202 -7.42 -0.35 -8.17
N MET A 203 -6.78 -0.44 -7.01
CA MET A 203 -7.12 0.38 -5.84
C MET A 203 -6.82 1.88 -6.04
N PHE A 204 -6.03 2.24 -7.04
CA PHE A 204 -5.69 3.63 -7.38
C PHE A 204 -6.46 4.15 -8.60
N ALA A 205 -7.29 3.32 -9.23
CA ALA A 205 -8.07 3.71 -10.39
C ALA A 205 -9.38 4.43 -9.99
N GLU A 206 -9.97 5.15 -10.95
CA GLU A 206 -11.35 5.62 -10.86
C GLU A 206 -12.31 4.59 -11.44
N THR A 207 -11.89 3.94 -12.52
CA THR A 207 -12.65 2.91 -13.23
C THR A 207 -11.77 1.70 -13.47
N ILE A 208 -12.33 0.52 -13.21
CA ILE A 208 -11.63 -0.76 -13.34
C ILE A 208 -12.28 -1.58 -14.45
N ILE A 209 -11.46 -2.14 -15.33
CA ILE A 209 -11.89 -3.11 -16.32
C ILE A 209 -11.23 -4.44 -15.97
N LEU A 210 -12.03 -5.40 -15.54
CA LEU A 210 -11.59 -6.76 -15.27
C LEU A 210 -11.58 -7.54 -16.59
N VAL A 211 -10.48 -8.19 -16.89
CA VAL A 211 -10.37 -9.02 -18.10
C VAL A 211 -10.05 -10.46 -17.72
N GLU A 212 -10.44 -11.38 -18.59
CA GLU A 212 -10.28 -12.80 -18.34
C GLU A 212 -8.82 -13.21 -18.26
N GLY A 213 -8.01 -12.79 -19.24
CA GLY A 213 -6.67 -13.28 -19.41
C GLY A 213 -5.65 -12.27 -19.91
N GLU A 214 -4.52 -12.81 -20.35
CA GLU A 214 -3.38 -12.01 -20.83
C GLU A 214 -3.66 -11.39 -22.20
N THR A 215 -4.44 -12.05 -23.05
CA THR A 215 -4.76 -11.56 -24.39
C THR A 215 -5.44 -10.20 -24.32
N GLU A 216 -6.54 -10.11 -23.59
CA GLU A 216 -7.28 -8.88 -23.40
C GLU A 216 -6.43 -7.83 -22.65
N PHE A 217 -5.70 -8.26 -21.63
CA PHE A 217 -4.84 -7.39 -20.82
C PHE A 217 -3.82 -6.63 -21.68
N PHE A 218 -3.21 -7.28 -22.67
CA PHE A 218 -2.22 -6.65 -23.56
C PHE A 218 -2.83 -5.98 -24.78
N THR A 219 -3.95 -6.50 -25.32
CA THR A 219 -4.50 -6.00 -26.58
C THR A 219 -5.43 -4.80 -26.37
N ILE A 220 -6.26 -4.80 -25.33
CA ILE A 220 -7.22 -3.71 -25.08
C ILE A 220 -6.55 -2.34 -24.95
N PRO A 221 -5.46 -2.16 -24.18
CA PRO A 221 -4.75 -0.87 -24.12
C PRO A 221 -4.29 -0.39 -25.48
N THR A 222 -3.85 -1.33 -26.34
CA THR A 222 -3.40 -1.02 -27.70
C THR A 222 -4.55 -0.54 -28.58
N PHE A 223 -5.71 -1.18 -28.51
CA PHE A 223 -6.90 -0.76 -29.24
C PHE A 223 -7.43 0.58 -28.75
N LEU A 224 -7.52 0.78 -27.45
CA LEU A 224 -7.95 2.06 -26.87
C LEU A 224 -7.04 3.21 -27.34
N LYS A 225 -5.73 2.99 -27.32
CA LYS A 225 -4.77 3.98 -27.85
C LYS A 225 -4.98 4.28 -29.33
N ARG A 226 -5.29 3.27 -30.15
CA ARG A 226 -5.53 3.45 -31.59
C ARG A 226 -6.78 4.28 -31.89
N ILE A 227 -7.81 4.21 -31.06
CA ILE A 227 -9.03 5.03 -31.18
C ILE A 227 -8.91 6.39 -30.48
N GLY A 228 -7.72 6.72 -29.95
CA GLY A 228 -7.46 8.00 -29.28
C GLY A 228 -7.93 8.07 -27.83
N PHE A 229 -8.26 6.95 -27.19
CA PHE A 229 -8.66 6.91 -25.80
C PHE A 229 -7.42 6.76 -24.90
N SER A 230 -7.24 7.70 -23.97
CA SER A 230 -6.18 7.66 -22.96
C SER A 230 -6.71 7.09 -21.65
N MET A 231 -6.26 5.89 -21.28
CA MET A 231 -6.64 5.25 -20.00
C MET A 231 -6.20 6.11 -18.80
N ALA A 232 -5.00 6.68 -18.87
CA ALA A 232 -4.48 7.51 -17.79
C ALA A 232 -5.30 8.79 -17.57
N GLU A 233 -5.71 9.48 -18.65
CA GLU A 233 -6.56 10.69 -18.55
C GLU A 233 -7.94 10.41 -17.97
N HIS A 234 -8.43 9.17 -18.10
CA HIS A 234 -9.76 8.75 -17.63
C HIS A 234 -9.68 7.91 -16.33
N GLY A 235 -8.51 7.80 -15.71
CA GLY A 235 -8.34 7.03 -14.49
C GLY A 235 -8.71 5.55 -14.61
N VAL A 236 -8.50 4.95 -15.81
CA VAL A 236 -8.89 3.56 -16.10
C VAL A 236 -7.71 2.63 -15.89
N GLU A 237 -7.94 1.55 -15.14
CA GLU A 237 -6.97 0.45 -14.99
C GLU A 237 -7.59 -0.87 -15.46
N ILE A 238 -6.80 -1.67 -16.16
CA ILE A 238 -7.18 -3.01 -16.62
C ILE A 238 -6.52 -4.04 -15.71
N ILE A 239 -7.34 -4.94 -15.18
CA ILE A 239 -6.89 -5.97 -14.23
C ILE A 239 -7.08 -7.36 -14.84
N ASN A 240 -5.97 -8.08 -15.00
CA ASN A 240 -5.99 -9.48 -15.41
C ASN A 240 -6.48 -10.37 -14.26
N CYS A 241 -7.63 -11.02 -14.44
CA CYS A 241 -8.23 -11.91 -13.45
C CYS A 241 -7.63 -13.32 -13.46
N ARG A 242 -6.80 -13.63 -14.46
CA ARG A 242 -6.18 -14.97 -14.63
C ARG A 242 -7.22 -16.08 -14.76
N GLY A 243 -8.26 -15.83 -15.52
CA GLY A 243 -9.34 -16.75 -15.87
C GLY A 243 -10.73 -16.22 -15.52
N LYS A 244 -11.70 -16.56 -16.36
CA LYS A 244 -13.11 -16.16 -16.25
C LYS A 244 -13.72 -16.40 -14.87
N LYS A 245 -13.41 -17.55 -14.24
CA LYS A 245 -13.90 -17.94 -12.92
C LYS A 245 -13.43 -17.01 -11.78
N SER A 246 -12.36 -16.26 -12.00
CA SER A 246 -11.82 -15.31 -11.02
C SER A 246 -12.45 -13.90 -11.13
N ILE A 247 -13.14 -13.58 -12.22
CA ILE A 247 -13.81 -12.29 -12.41
C ILE A 247 -14.75 -11.95 -11.24
N PRO A 248 -15.63 -12.84 -10.76
CA PRO A 248 -16.51 -12.55 -9.62
C PRO A 248 -15.77 -12.18 -8.35
N LEU A 249 -14.60 -12.78 -8.12
CA LEU A 249 -13.76 -12.49 -6.95
C LEU A 249 -13.31 -11.02 -6.94
N PHE A 250 -12.63 -10.59 -8.00
CA PHE A 250 -12.11 -9.22 -8.12
C PHE A 250 -13.26 -8.20 -8.24
N TRP A 251 -14.32 -8.54 -8.96
CA TRP A 251 -15.50 -7.70 -9.07
C TRP A 251 -16.11 -7.39 -7.69
N ARG A 252 -16.29 -8.41 -6.83
CA ARG A 252 -16.83 -8.22 -5.47
C ARG A 252 -15.94 -7.31 -4.64
N LEU A 253 -14.64 -7.55 -4.65
CA LEU A 253 -13.68 -6.73 -3.90
C LEU A 253 -13.79 -5.26 -4.29
N PHE A 254 -13.61 -4.96 -5.57
CA PHE A 254 -13.62 -3.59 -6.04
C PHE A 254 -14.98 -2.92 -5.89
N ARG A 255 -16.07 -3.65 -6.13
CA ARG A 255 -17.43 -3.12 -5.93
C ARG A 255 -17.74 -2.85 -4.47
N ALA A 256 -17.27 -3.67 -3.55
CA ALA A 256 -17.41 -3.44 -2.11
C ALA A 256 -16.76 -2.12 -1.70
N TYR A 257 -15.57 -1.79 -2.26
CA TYR A 257 -14.93 -0.49 -2.07
C TYR A 257 -15.51 0.63 -2.95
N GLY A 258 -16.64 0.40 -3.64
CA GLY A 258 -17.35 1.44 -4.39
C GLY A 258 -16.72 1.84 -5.72
N TYR A 259 -15.84 1.01 -6.31
CA TYR A 259 -15.28 1.30 -7.63
C TYR A 259 -16.30 1.08 -8.75
N ASN A 260 -16.22 1.89 -9.81
CA ASN A 260 -16.84 1.57 -11.08
C ASN A 260 -16.09 0.40 -11.71
N CYS A 261 -16.78 -0.72 -11.87
CA CYS A 261 -16.15 -1.96 -12.29
C CYS A 261 -16.89 -2.56 -13.47
N TYR A 262 -16.16 -2.71 -14.58
CA TYR A 262 -16.61 -3.38 -15.79
C TYR A 262 -15.80 -4.66 -15.98
N PHE A 263 -16.27 -5.58 -16.81
CA PHE A 263 -15.50 -6.77 -17.14
C PHE A 263 -15.72 -7.20 -18.59
N ILE A 264 -14.69 -7.81 -19.15
CA ILE A 264 -14.64 -8.32 -20.53
C ILE A 264 -14.12 -9.75 -20.48
N PHE A 265 -14.75 -10.66 -21.20
CA PHE A 265 -14.42 -12.07 -21.22
C PHE A 265 -14.83 -12.73 -22.55
N ASP A 266 -14.35 -13.95 -22.80
CA ASP A 266 -14.71 -14.75 -23.96
C ASP A 266 -16.02 -15.51 -23.74
N GLY A 267 -16.86 -15.59 -24.76
CA GLY A 267 -18.11 -16.35 -24.76
C GLY A 267 -17.94 -17.82 -25.18
N ASP A 268 -16.81 -18.45 -24.88
CA ASP A 268 -16.37 -19.75 -25.40
C ASP A 268 -16.92 -20.97 -24.62
N ALA A 269 -17.21 -20.81 -23.33
CA ALA A 269 -17.60 -21.92 -22.44
C ALA A 269 -18.88 -21.63 -21.66
N LYS A 270 -20.01 -22.21 -22.07
CA LYS A 270 -21.30 -22.09 -21.38
C LYS A 270 -21.27 -22.41 -19.89
N THR A 271 -20.43 -23.34 -19.47
CA THR A 271 -20.29 -23.69 -18.06
C THR A 271 -19.70 -22.58 -17.22
N ASP A 272 -18.77 -21.82 -17.77
CA ASP A 272 -18.12 -20.70 -17.08
C ASP A 272 -19.02 -19.47 -17.05
N GLU A 273 -19.79 -19.24 -18.09
CA GLU A 273 -20.82 -18.21 -18.16
C GLU A 273 -21.91 -18.44 -17.11
N ASN A 274 -22.38 -19.68 -16.98
CA ASN A 274 -23.31 -20.05 -15.93
C ASN A 274 -22.75 -19.74 -14.53
N ASN A 275 -21.43 -19.87 -14.31
CA ASN A 275 -20.81 -19.48 -13.06
C ASN A 275 -20.86 -17.98 -12.81
N LEU A 276 -20.71 -17.14 -13.83
CA LEU A 276 -20.85 -15.68 -13.69
C LEU A 276 -22.27 -15.29 -13.34
N ILE A 277 -23.26 -15.93 -13.97
CA ILE A 277 -24.69 -15.74 -13.68
C ILE A 277 -24.98 -16.23 -12.25
N PHE A 278 -24.58 -17.45 -11.93
CA PHE A 278 -24.78 -18.06 -10.62
C PHE A 278 -24.17 -17.23 -9.48
N ASN A 279 -23.02 -16.61 -9.72
CA ASN A 279 -22.36 -15.73 -8.75
C ASN A 279 -22.96 -14.31 -8.69
N GLY A 280 -24.07 -14.03 -9.39
CA GLY A 280 -24.76 -12.75 -9.34
C GLY A 280 -24.01 -11.58 -9.97
N VAL A 281 -22.96 -11.84 -10.75
CA VAL A 281 -22.17 -10.82 -11.45
C VAL A 281 -22.88 -10.39 -12.72
N ILE A 282 -23.53 -11.32 -13.39
CA ILE A 282 -24.32 -11.11 -14.60
C ILE A 282 -25.79 -11.42 -14.31
N ASP A 283 -26.68 -10.54 -14.74
CA ASP A 283 -28.10 -10.81 -14.73
C ASP A 283 -28.44 -11.85 -15.80
N SER A 284 -29.02 -12.96 -15.41
CA SER A 284 -29.38 -14.06 -16.31
C SER A 284 -30.37 -13.65 -17.41
N THR A 285 -31.20 -12.62 -17.18
CA THR A 285 -32.16 -12.11 -18.16
C THR A 285 -31.51 -11.29 -19.25
N GLN A 286 -30.27 -10.82 -19.04
CA GLN A 286 -29.52 -9.99 -19.98
C GLN A 286 -28.45 -10.80 -20.73
N TRP A 287 -28.30 -12.08 -20.42
CA TRP A 287 -27.30 -12.93 -21.02
C TRP A 287 -27.82 -13.52 -22.35
N GLU A 288 -27.23 -13.05 -23.46
CA GLU A 288 -27.43 -13.61 -24.80
C GLU A 288 -26.07 -13.81 -25.44
N ILE A 289 -25.79 -15.04 -25.90
CA ILE A 289 -24.59 -15.34 -26.67
C ILE A 289 -24.92 -15.13 -28.15
N GLU A 290 -24.24 -14.17 -28.75
CA GLU A 290 -24.21 -14.01 -30.19
C GLU A 290 -22.86 -14.46 -30.71
N ALA A 291 -22.82 -15.62 -31.36
CA ALA A 291 -21.60 -16.12 -31.99
C ALA A 291 -20.99 -15.08 -32.94
N ASP A 292 -19.66 -15.01 -32.99
CA ASP A 292 -18.88 -14.14 -33.86
C ASP A 292 -19.09 -12.62 -33.69
N LYS A 293 -19.67 -12.20 -32.56
CA LYS A 293 -19.90 -10.78 -32.27
C LYS A 293 -19.41 -10.41 -30.87
N CYS A 294 -18.94 -9.17 -30.76
CA CYS A 294 -18.76 -8.54 -29.47
C CYS A 294 -20.12 -8.02 -28.99
N VAL A 295 -20.57 -8.50 -27.84
CA VAL A 295 -21.80 -8.04 -27.20
C VAL A 295 -21.44 -7.13 -26.03
N VAL A 296 -22.00 -5.91 -26.03
CA VAL A 296 -21.78 -4.93 -24.97
C VAL A 296 -23.08 -4.74 -24.19
N LYS A 297 -23.00 -4.93 -22.88
CA LYS A 297 -24.08 -4.66 -21.92
C LYS A 297 -23.69 -3.48 -21.02
N SER A 298 -24.52 -3.16 -20.04
CA SER A 298 -24.30 -1.97 -19.21
C SER A 298 -23.02 -1.99 -18.38
N ASN A 299 -22.54 -3.15 -17.99
CA ASN A 299 -21.39 -3.33 -17.10
C ASN A 299 -20.41 -4.43 -17.52
N TYR A 300 -20.65 -5.09 -18.68
CA TYR A 300 -19.76 -6.12 -19.22
C TYR A 300 -19.81 -6.18 -20.75
N ALA A 301 -18.79 -6.77 -21.32
CA ALA A 301 -18.75 -7.15 -22.72
C ALA A 301 -18.15 -8.56 -22.88
N TYR A 302 -18.54 -9.25 -23.91
CA TYR A 302 -17.97 -10.55 -24.27
C TYR A 302 -17.91 -10.75 -25.78
N PHE A 303 -17.05 -11.64 -26.22
CA PHE A 303 -16.98 -12.11 -27.59
C PHE A 303 -17.63 -13.47 -27.68
N GLY A 304 -18.35 -13.75 -28.79
CA GLY A 304 -19.02 -15.02 -29.02
C GLY A 304 -18.05 -16.19 -29.33
N VAL A 305 -16.78 -15.87 -29.59
CA VAL A 305 -15.67 -16.78 -29.85
C VAL A 305 -14.46 -16.35 -29.03
N ASP A 306 -13.39 -17.14 -29.04
CA ASP A 306 -12.12 -16.77 -28.43
C ASP A 306 -11.63 -15.42 -28.97
N PHE A 307 -11.11 -14.61 -28.06
CA PHE A 307 -10.60 -13.27 -28.38
C PHE A 307 -9.27 -13.30 -29.10
#